data_1946bc7d7c59e87f70db061b0edb5e5b
#
_entry.id   1946bc7d7c59e87f70db061b0edb5e5b
#
_cell.length_a   1.000
_cell.length_b   1.000
_cell.length_c   1.000
_cell.angle_alpha   90.00
_cell.angle_beta   90.00
_cell.angle_gamma   90.00
#
_symmetry.space_group_name_H-M   'P 1'
#
loop_
_entity.id
_entity.type
_entity.pdbx_description
1 polymer ?
#
loop_
_entity_poly.entity_id
_entity_poly.type
_entity_poly.pdbx_seq_one_letter_code
_entity_poly.pdbx_strand_id
1 'polypeptide(L)'
;RGLPVGAVMRLLLPRKSDWTGVAVAGGDHDRLDYGYHCEGDLETFVYGHPYHSPAGGWLSAAEACQLFQMHGGSMTEQLDGAFAILFLDRRQRECIVITDPCRVYSFYYATGAEGVVISDCLKEVVTASGRRTLDERALIEFLATEMVLGEHTLFEGVQTFGGGTVSTITASLEVSTRRYWHFPDPPHGERVTLDELATEFSRHVAYGRQLSERISMPLTGGFDSRAVLAVSLSETQKFHLYTHGLPGCEDIQLASRIAQRLGLRHAVY
;
A
#
# COMPACT_ATOMS: atom_id res chain seq x y z
N ARG A 1 -8.97 21.23 -2.51
CA ARG A 1 -7.55 21.56 -2.72
C ARG A 1 -6.79 20.31 -2.36
N GLY A 2 -6.08 19.68 -3.32
CA GLY A 2 -5.28 18.47 -3.07
C GLY A 2 -4.20 18.74 -2.02
N LEU A 3 -3.76 17.65 -1.36
CA LEU A 3 -2.61 17.72 -0.45
C LEU A 3 -1.36 18.15 -1.24
N PRO A 4 -0.49 18.99 -0.66
CA PRO A 4 0.78 19.29 -1.29
C PRO A 4 1.62 18.01 -1.45
N VAL A 5 2.39 17.94 -2.53
CA VAL A 5 3.35 16.86 -2.78
C VAL A 5 4.27 16.76 -1.56
N GLY A 6 4.38 15.55 -0.98
CA GLY A 6 5.19 15.32 0.22
C GLY A 6 4.43 15.30 1.55
N ALA A 7 3.10 15.37 1.54
CA ALA A 7 2.32 15.39 2.77
C ALA A 7 2.14 13.98 3.37
N VAL A 8 2.42 13.84 4.67
CA VAL A 8 1.92 12.71 5.48
C VAL A 8 0.44 12.93 5.71
N MET A 9 -0.40 11.96 5.39
CA MET A 9 -1.81 12.04 5.73
C MET A 9 -2.01 11.85 7.23
N ARG A 10 -2.70 12.80 7.85
CA ARG A 10 -3.23 12.63 9.20
C ARG A 10 -4.69 13.03 9.22
N LEU A 11 -5.54 12.08 9.57
CA LEU A 11 -6.96 12.26 9.73
C LEU A 11 -7.31 12.19 11.21
N LEU A 12 -8.01 13.17 11.72
CA LEU A 12 -8.58 13.15 13.06
C LEU A 12 -10.11 13.08 12.93
N LEU A 13 -10.70 11.98 13.37
CA LEU A 13 -12.14 11.79 13.44
C LEU A 13 -12.61 12.16 14.85
N PRO A 14 -13.19 13.38 15.07
CA PRO A 14 -13.50 13.85 16.41
C PRO A 14 -14.73 13.18 17.00
N ARG A 15 -14.73 12.98 18.33
CA ARG A 15 -15.84 12.35 19.04
C ARG A 15 -17.07 13.25 19.17
N LYS A 16 -16.87 14.56 19.39
CA LYS A 16 -17.93 15.48 19.83
C LYS A 16 -18.35 16.52 18.80
N SER A 17 -17.68 16.61 17.66
CA SER A 17 -17.97 17.61 16.63
C SER A 17 -18.40 16.95 15.33
N ASP A 18 -18.97 17.74 14.45
CA ASP A 18 -19.22 17.32 13.07
C ASP A 18 -17.90 17.03 12.38
N TRP A 19 -17.88 16.03 11.50
CA TRP A 19 -16.68 15.65 10.76
C TRP A 19 -16.33 16.66 9.63
N THR A 20 -16.94 17.83 9.65
CA THR A 20 -16.69 18.91 8.68
C THR A 20 -15.29 19.54 8.81
N GLY A 21 -14.65 19.39 9.98
CA GLY A 21 -13.35 19.97 10.29
C GLY A 21 -12.19 18.96 10.30
N VAL A 22 -12.31 17.82 9.62
CA VAL A 22 -11.24 16.84 9.57
C VAL A 22 -10.00 17.43 8.93
N ALA A 23 -8.95 17.60 9.74
CA ALA A 23 -7.71 18.18 9.26
C ALA A 23 -6.85 17.09 8.59
N VAL A 24 -6.53 17.30 7.33
CA VAL A 24 -5.47 16.56 6.66
C VAL A 24 -4.21 17.40 6.80
N ALA A 25 -3.29 16.96 7.64
CA ALA A 25 -2.02 17.65 7.86
C ALA A 25 -0.94 17.07 6.95
N GLY A 26 -0.22 17.92 6.25
CA GLY A 26 0.93 17.53 5.43
C GLY A 26 2.22 17.48 6.23
N GLY A 27 3.15 16.60 5.86
CA GLY A 27 4.51 16.45 6.37
C GLY A 27 5.54 16.32 5.25
N ASP A 28 6.82 16.25 5.60
CA ASP A 28 8.01 16.39 4.73
C ASP A 28 8.40 15.11 3.94
N HIS A 29 7.46 14.30 3.47
CA HIS A 29 7.81 13.07 2.73
C HIS A 29 7.34 13.13 1.28
N ASP A 30 8.29 12.98 0.35
CA ASP A 30 8.06 12.81 -1.09
C ASP A 30 7.35 11.48 -1.40
N ARG A 31 6.00 11.48 -1.38
CA ARG A 31 5.22 10.33 -1.86
C ARG A 31 4.59 10.67 -3.21
N LEU A 32 4.99 9.90 -4.23
CA LEU A 32 4.58 10.10 -5.61
C LEU A 32 3.24 9.42 -5.96
N ASP A 33 2.75 8.50 -5.11
CA ASP A 33 1.64 7.59 -5.44
C ASP A 33 0.38 7.92 -4.63
N TYR A 34 -0.14 9.15 -4.82
CA TYR A 34 -1.31 9.62 -4.09
C TYR A 34 -2.32 10.28 -5.03
N GLY A 35 -3.60 9.89 -4.89
CA GLY A 35 -4.74 10.48 -5.55
C GLY A 35 -5.79 10.99 -4.57
N TYR A 36 -6.42 12.11 -4.88
CA TYR A 36 -7.52 12.68 -4.10
C TYR A 36 -8.68 13.07 -5.00
N HIS A 37 -9.90 12.77 -4.55
CA HIS A 37 -11.14 13.21 -5.18
C HIS A 37 -12.19 13.53 -4.12
N CYS A 38 -13.04 14.53 -4.40
CA CYS A 38 -14.14 14.89 -3.52
C CYS A 38 -15.40 15.06 -4.35
N GLU A 39 -16.45 14.35 -4.00
CA GLU A 39 -17.76 14.43 -4.64
C GLU A 39 -18.86 14.60 -3.56
N GLY A 40 -19.41 15.80 -3.46
CA GLY A 40 -20.34 16.16 -2.38
C GLY A 40 -19.69 16.06 -0.99
N ASP A 41 -20.26 15.21 -0.14
CA ASP A 41 -19.77 14.95 1.22
C ASP A 41 -18.79 13.77 1.29
N LEU A 42 -18.52 13.07 0.18
CA LEU A 42 -17.61 11.92 0.09
C LEU A 42 -16.24 12.35 -0.42
N GLU A 43 -15.24 12.15 0.41
CA GLU A 43 -13.83 12.32 0.04
C GLU A 43 -13.17 10.95 -0.14
N THR A 44 -12.39 10.83 -1.21
CA THR A 44 -11.68 9.61 -1.59
C THR A 44 -10.19 9.87 -1.66
N PHE A 45 -9.41 9.08 -0.94
CA PHE A 45 -7.96 9.13 -0.91
C PHE A 45 -7.44 7.78 -1.41
N VAL A 46 -6.64 7.80 -2.46
CA VAL A 46 -6.04 6.59 -3.03
C VAL A 46 -4.53 6.66 -2.85
N TYR A 47 -3.96 5.64 -2.26
CA TYR A 47 -2.52 5.43 -2.14
C TYR A 47 -2.16 4.23 -2.99
N GLY A 48 -1.10 4.38 -3.78
CA GLY A 48 -0.67 3.34 -4.69
C GLY A 48 -1.53 3.23 -5.94
N HIS A 49 -1.59 2.02 -6.46
CA HIS A 49 -2.14 1.73 -7.77
C HIS A 49 -3.18 0.60 -7.69
N PRO A 50 -4.45 0.91 -7.34
CA PRO A 50 -5.52 -0.06 -7.45
C PRO A 50 -5.82 -0.34 -8.93
N TYR A 51 -5.87 -1.62 -9.28
CA TYR A 51 -6.18 -2.10 -10.63
C TYR A 51 -7.59 -2.65 -10.68
N HIS A 52 -8.39 -2.17 -11.62
CA HIS A 52 -9.75 -2.65 -11.83
C HIS A 52 -9.73 -3.83 -12.79
N SER A 53 -9.75 -5.05 -12.26
CA SER A 53 -9.62 -6.27 -13.05
C SER A 53 -10.65 -6.42 -14.18
N PRO A 54 -11.95 -6.11 -13.98
CA PRO A 54 -12.95 -6.21 -15.06
C PRO A 54 -12.71 -5.21 -16.19
N ALA A 55 -12.32 -3.96 -15.88
CA ALA A 55 -12.11 -2.93 -16.90
C ALA A 55 -10.70 -2.94 -17.52
N GLY A 56 -9.75 -3.61 -16.85
CA GLY A 56 -8.38 -3.73 -17.35
C GLY A 56 -7.55 -2.46 -17.23
N GLY A 57 -7.69 -1.67 -16.15
CA GLY A 57 -6.98 -0.41 -15.99
C GLY A 57 -6.75 -0.01 -14.53
N TRP A 58 -5.84 0.93 -14.33
CA TRP A 58 -5.57 1.55 -13.03
C TRP A 58 -6.68 2.55 -12.68
N LEU A 59 -7.10 2.54 -11.41
CA LEU A 59 -8.12 3.46 -10.93
C LEU A 59 -7.51 4.76 -10.42
N SER A 60 -8.02 5.89 -10.92
CA SER A 60 -7.89 7.18 -10.28
C SER A 60 -8.77 7.29 -9.02
N ALA A 61 -8.54 8.31 -8.20
CA ALA A 61 -9.39 8.55 -7.02
C ALA A 61 -10.85 8.86 -7.40
N ALA A 62 -11.10 9.47 -8.55
CA ALA A 62 -12.46 9.73 -9.05
C ALA A 62 -13.17 8.42 -9.44
N GLU A 63 -12.48 7.54 -10.17
CA GLU A 63 -13.04 6.23 -10.55
C GLU A 63 -13.23 5.32 -9.33
N ALA A 64 -12.33 5.36 -8.35
CA ALA A 64 -12.49 4.65 -7.08
C ALA A 64 -13.72 5.15 -6.30
N CYS A 65 -13.96 6.48 -6.30
CA CYS A 65 -15.16 7.08 -5.71
C CYS A 65 -16.44 6.55 -6.38
N GLN A 66 -16.50 6.56 -7.70
CA GLN A 66 -17.65 6.06 -8.47
C GLN A 66 -17.89 4.55 -8.23
N LEU A 67 -16.82 3.76 -8.21
CA LEU A 67 -16.90 2.33 -7.95
C LEU A 67 -17.43 2.06 -6.53
N PHE A 68 -16.98 2.84 -5.56
CA PHE A 68 -17.46 2.76 -4.19
C PHE A 68 -18.94 3.17 -4.06
N GLN A 69 -19.38 4.21 -4.73
CA GLN A 69 -20.79 4.63 -4.74
C GLN A 69 -21.72 3.55 -5.34
N MET A 70 -21.23 2.80 -6.32
CA MET A 70 -22.00 1.73 -6.96
C MET A 70 -22.02 0.43 -6.14
N HIS A 71 -20.92 0.07 -5.51
CA HIS A 71 -20.73 -1.26 -4.93
C HIS A 71 -20.42 -1.26 -3.42
N GLY A 72 -20.18 -0.09 -2.83
CA GLY A 72 -19.72 -0.03 -1.43
C GLY A 72 -18.45 -0.85 -1.22
N GLY A 73 -18.35 -1.50 -0.05
CA GLY A 73 -17.20 -2.34 0.27
C GLY A 73 -17.03 -3.60 -0.59
N SER A 74 -18.04 -4.00 -1.40
CA SER A 74 -17.91 -5.14 -2.32
C SER A 74 -17.12 -4.80 -3.60
N MET A 75 -16.78 -3.51 -3.82
CA MET A 75 -15.85 -3.14 -4.87
C MET A 75 -14.51 -3.90 -4.80
N THR A 76 -14.13 -4.36 -3.61
CA THR A 76 -12.91 -5.14 -3.37
C THR A 76 -12.81 -6.42 -4.20
N GLU A 77 -13.94 -7.01 -4.60
CA GLU A 77 -13.98 -8.19 -5.47
C GLU A 77 -13.49 -7.91 -6.91
N GLN A 78 -13.42 -6.62 -7.26
CA GLN A 78 -13.02 -6.15 -8.58
C GLN A 78 -11.62 -5.50 -8.58
N LEU A 79 -10.97 -5.44 -7.40
CA LEU A 79 -9.68 -4.76 -7.24
C LEU A 79 -8.53 -5.74 -7.14
N ASP A 80 -7.42 -5.35 -7.77
CA ASP A 80 -6.11 -5.97 -7.66
C ASP A 80 -5.05 -4.87 -7.50
N GLY A 81 -3.79 -5.26 -7.33
CA GLY A 81 -2.68 -4.31 -7.23
C GLY A 81 -2.26 -3.96 -5.80
N ALA A 82 -1.39 -2.97 -5.67
CA ALA A 82 -0.85 -2.50 -4.39
C ALA A 82 -1.49 -1.16 -4.05
N PHE A 83 -2.33 -1.12 -3.01
CA PHE A 83 -3.08 0.09 -2.68
C PHE A 83 -3.57 0.15 -1.23
N ALA A 84 -3.86 1.37 -0.77
CA ALA A 84 -4.81 1.63 0.29
C ALA A 84 -5.77 2.73 -0.16
N ILE A 85 -7.07 2.55 0.08
CA ILE A 85 -8.11 3.52 -0.28
C ILE A 85 -8.84 3.91 1.00
N LEU A 86 -9.00 5.22 1.22
CA LEU A 86 -9.80 5.76 2.31
C LEU A 86 -10.98 6.54 1.73
N PHE A 87 -12.16 6.24 2.22
CA PHE A 87 -13.38 6.98 1.94
C PHE A 87 -13.83 7.67 3.23
N LEU A 88 -14.02 8.98 3.17
CA LEU A 88 -14.54 9.77 4.28
C LEU A 88 -15.89 10.36 3.87
N ASP A 89 -16.97 9.78 4.38
CA ASP A 89 -18.32 10.35 4.26
C ASP A 89 -18.60 11.27 5.46
N ARG A 90 -18.57 12.57 5.20
CA ARG A 90 -18.78 13.58 6.25
C ARG A 90 -20.23 13.63 6.73
N ARG A 91 -21.18 13.34 5.86
CA ARG A 91 -22.61 13.37 6.16
C ARG A 91 -23.00 12.17 7.03
N GLN A 92 -22.55 10.99 6.67
CA GLN A 92 -22.82 9.78 7.44
C GLN A 92 -21.91 9.65 8.66
N ARG A 93 -20.83 10.44 8.72
CA ARG A 93 -19.76 10.35 9.72
C ARG A 93 -19.18 8.94 9.75
N GLU A 94 -18.77 8.50 8.59
CA GLU A 94 -18.19 7.20 8.37
C GLU A 94 -16.86 7.34 7.63
N CYS A 95 -15.83 6.64 8.12
CA CYS A 95 -14.56 6.49 7.44
C CYS A 95 -14.33 5.03 7.14
N ILE A 96 -14.11 4.72 5.86
CA ILE A 96 -13.85 3.35 5.41
C ILE A 96 -12.42 3.28 4.89
N VAL A 97 -11.66 2.29 5.35
CA VAL A 97 -10.29 2.02 4.91
C VAL A 97 -10.26 0.64 4.27
N ILE A 98 -9.84 0.61 3.01
CA ILE A 98 -9.65 -0.63 2.24
C ILE A 98 -8.16 -0.79 1.96
N THR A 99 -7.61 -1.95 2.27
CA THR A 99 -6.20 -2.27 2.08
C THR A 99 -6.04 -3.44 1.11
N ASP A 100 -4.98 -3.42 0.30
CA ASP A 100 -4.63 -4.57 -0.54
C ASP A 100 -4.26 -5.82 0.31
N PRO A 101 -4.27 -7.03 -0.28
CA PRO A 101 -3.96 -8.27 0.42
C PRO A 101 -2.63 -8.28 1.17
N CYS A 102 -1.60 -7.65 0.61
CA CYS A 102 -0.25 -7.61 1.17
C CYS A 102 0.00 -6.40 2.08
N ARG A 103 -0.94 -5.46 2.16
CA ARG A 103 -0.80 -4.21 2.92
C ARG A 103 0.48 -3.44 2.52
N VAL A 104 0.68 -3.26 1.24
CA VAL A 104 1.86 -2.54 0.72
C VAL A 104 1.88 -1.10 1.23
N TYR A 105 0.71 -0.47 1.30
CA TYR A 105 0.52 0.85 1.91
C TYR A 105 -0.09 0.70 3.29
N SER A 106 0.75 0.85 4.33
CA SER A 106 0.31 0.71 5.71
C SER A 106 -0.34 1.98 6.22
N PHE A 107 -1.48 1.82 6.90
CA PHE A 107 -2.12 2.87 7.68
C PHE A 107 -2.24 2.45 9.13
N TYR A 108 -2.04 3.41 10.01
CA TYR A 108 -2.06 3.24 11.46
C TYR A 108 -3.20 4.04 12.06
N TYR A 109 -3.73 3.58 13.17
CA TYR A 109 -4.74 4.31 13.90
C TYR A 109 -4.61 4.11 15.42
N ALA A 110 -5.15 5.08 16.15
CA ALA A 110 -5.33 4.99 17.59
C ALA A 110 -6.65 5.64 18.00
N THR A 111 -7.41 4.97 18.85
CA THR A 111 -8.63 5.51 19.45
C THR A 111 -8.31 6.13 20.78
N GLY A 112 -8.70 7.39 20.98
CA GLY A 112 -8.50 8.15 22.21
C GLY A 112 -9.77 8.84 22.70
N ALA A 113 -9.61 9.64 23.77
CA ALA A 113 -10.73 10.42 24.34
C ALA A 113 -11.30 11.44 23.34
N GLU A 114 -10.43 12.06 22.55
CA GLU A 114 -10.78 13.10 21.59
C GLU A 114 -11.32 12.54 20.26
N GLY A 115 -11.03 11.28 19.93
CA GLY A 115 -11.42 10.71 18.67
C GLY A 115 -10.53 9.56 18.19
N VAL A 116 -10.57 9.31 16.89
CA VAL A 116 -9.67 8.37 16.20
C VAL A 116 -8.71 9.16 15.33
N VAL A 117 -7.42 8.91 15.52
CA VAL A 117 -6.34 9.42 14.66
C VAL A 117 -5.96 8.32 13.68
N ILE A 118 -5.88 8.66 12.39
CA ILE A 118 -5.44 7.77 11.32
C ILE A 118 -4.29 8.46 10.58
N SER A 119 -3.23 7.73 10.27
CA SER A 119 -2.13 8.23 9.44
C SER A 119 -1.41 7.09 8.73
N ASP A 120 -0.78 7.39 7.61
CA ASP A 120 0.20 6.55 6.93
C ASP A 120 1.59 6.58 7.61
N CYS A 121 1.74 7.40 8.65
CA CYS A 121 2.97 7.53 9.43
C CYS A 121 2.71 7.15 10.90
N LEU A 122 3.34 6.07 11.37
CA LEU A 122 3.22 5.62 12.75
C LEU A 122 3.57 6.71 13.76
N LYS A 123 4.62 7.49 13.51
CA LYS A 123 5.07 8.58 14.38
C LYS A 123 3.99 9.64 14.58
N GLU A 124 3.21 9.95 13.56
CA GLU A 124 2.11 10.93 13.64
C GLU A 124 0.99 10.40 14.53
N VAL A 125 0.62 9.13 14.43
CA VAL A 125 -0.40 8.51 15.28
C VAL A 125 0.06 8.48 16.74
N VAL A 126 1.30 8.06 16.99
CA VAL A 126 1.89 8.04 18.34
C VAL A 126 1.91 9.45 18.95
N THR A 127 2.32 10.44 18.16
CA THR A 127 2.42 11.83 18.64
C THR A 127 1.04 12.42 18.94
N ALA A 128 0.09 12.27 18.03
CA ALA A 128 -1.24 12.85 18.15
C ALA A 128 -2.10 12.14 19.21
N SER A 129 -1.93 10.83 19.38
CA SER A 129 -2.65 10.06 20.42
C SER A 129 -2.00 10.13 21.80
N GLY A 130 -0.75 10.59 21.89
CA GLY A 130 0.04 10.59 23.13
C GLY A 130 0.48 9.21 23.61
N ARG A 131 0.27 8.16 22.83
CA ARG A 131 0.56 6.75 23.17
C ARG A 131 2.03 6.44 22.92
N ARG A 132 2.87 6.56 23.95
CA ARG A 132 4.33 6.39 23.85
C ARG A 132 4.87 5.16 24.60
N THR A 133 4.00 4.38 25.25
CA THR A 133 4.37 3.14 25.92
C THR A 133 4.66 2.07 24.87
N LEU A 134 5.79 1.38 25.01
CA LEU A 134 6.12 0.26 24.15
C LEU A 134 5.28 -0.96 24.53
N ASP A 135 4.79 -1.67 23.53
CA ASP A 135 4.15 -2.98 23.67
C ASP A 135 5.25 -4.05 23.81
N GLU A 136 5.37 -4.65 25.00
CA GLU A 136 6.41 -5.65 25.28
C GLU A 136 6.30 -6.88 24.37
N ARG A 137 5.09 -7.32 24.05
CA ARG A 137 4.88 -8.45 23.14
C ARG A 137 5.35 -8.12 21.74
N ALA A 138 4.94 -6.98 21.21
CA ALA A 138 5.37 -6.53 19.89
C ALA A 138 6.89 -6.31 19.81
N LEU A 139 7.50 -5.86 20.91
CA LEU A 139 8.96 -5.72 21.00
C LEU A 139 9.66 -7.09 20.93
N ILE A 140 9.16 -8.10 21.66
CA ILE A 140 9.69 -9.46 21.62
C ILE A 140 9.55 -10.05 20.20
N GLU A 141 8.38 -9.90 19.59
CA GLU A 141 8.13 -10.36 18.21
C GLU A 141 9.11 -9.70 17.23
N PHE A 142 9.29 -8.37 17.32
CA PHE A 142 10.22 -7.64 16.47
C PHE A 142 11.69 -8.09 16.66
N LEU A 143 12.13 -8.30 17.89
CA LEU A 143 13.49 -8.77 18.18
C LEU A 143 13.73 -10.20 17.71
N ALA A 144 12.68 -11.04 17.67
CA ALA A 144 12.78 -12.43 17.25
C ALA A 144 12.65 -12.63 15.73
N THR A 145 11.86 -11.81 15.04
CA THR A 145 11.47 -12.02 13.64
C THR A 145 11.73 -10.82 12.73
N GLU A 146 12.25 -9.71 13.29
CA GLU A 146 12.42 -8.42 12.61
C GLU A 146 11.09 -7.79 12.13
N MET A 147 9.97 -8.33 12.57
CA MET A 147 8.63 -7.85 12.23
C MET A 147 7.70 -7.87 13.45
N VAL A 148 6.71 -6.98 13.45
CA VAL A 148 5.58 -7.07 14.37
C VAL A 148 4.44 -7.80 13.66
N LEU A 149 3.95 -8.88 14.26
CA LEU A 149 2.95 -9.76 13.66
C LEU A 149 1.53 -9.23 13.90
N GLY A 150 0.64 -9.46 12.94
CA GLY A 150 -0.77 -9.06 13.06
C GLY A 150 -1.03 -7.57 12.82
N GLU A 151 -1.92 -7.01 13.63
CA GLU A 151 -2.43 -5.64 13.44
C GLU A 151 -2.01 -4.67 14.58
N HIS A 152 -1.20 -5.12 15.53
CA HIS A 152 -0.61 -4.23 16.53
C HIS A 152 0.71 -3.61 16.05
N THR A 153 1.23 -2.66 16.80
CA THR A 153 2.49 -1.97 16.52
C THR A 153 3.40 -2.04 17.74
N LEU A 154 4.60 -1.49 17.64
CA LEU A 154 5.51 -1.37 18.79
C LEU A 154 4.97 -0.46 19.93
N PHE A 155 3.83 0.19 19.75
CA PHE A 155 3.24 1.10 20.72
C PHE A 155 1.88 0.61 21.17
N GLU A 156 1.68 0.54 22.51
CA GLU A 156 0.41 0.12 23.10
C GLU A 156 -0.77 0.96 22.62
N GLY A 157 -1.82 0.27 22.15
CA GLY A 157 -3.06 0.89 21.68
C GLY A 157 -2.90 1.70 20.39
N VAL A 158 -1.81 1.56 19.67
CA VAL A 158 -1.67 1.97 18.27
C VAL A 158 -1.72 0.72 17.41
N GLN A 159 -2.64 0.70 16.46
CA GLN A 159 -2.89 -0.45 15.59
C GLN A 159 -2.64 -0.06 14.13
N THR A 160 -2.50 -1.08 13.28
CA THR A 160 -2.49 -0.93 11.83
C THR A 160 -3.71 -1.63 11.25
N PHE A 161 -4.22 -1.14 10.12
CA PHE A 161 -5.26 -1.85 9.39
C PHE A 161 -4.68 -3.12 8.76
N GLY A 162 -5.42 -4.22 8.84
CA GLY A 162 -4.99 -5.52 8.31
C GLY A 162 -4.87 -5.52 6.78
N GLY A 163 -4.12 -6.48 6.22
CA GLY A 163 -4.11 -6.71 4.78
C GLY A 163 -5.36 -7.42 4.29
N GLY A 164 -5.87 -7.08 3.10
CA GLY A 164 -7.08 -7.65 2.53
C GLY A 164 -8.33 -7.38 3.35
N THR A 165 -8.45 -6.17 3.93
CA THR A 165 -9.56 -5.81 4.82
C THR A 165 -10.30 -4.56 4.35
N VAL A 166 -11.58 -4.52 4.73
CA VAL A 166 -12.42 -3.33 4.75
C VAL A 166 -12.68 -2.99 6.20
N SER A 167 -12.16 -1.89 6.67
CA SER A 167 -12.35 -1.40 8.04
C SER A 167 -13.23 -0.16 8.03
N THR A 168 -14.27 -0.17 8.83
CA THR A 168 -15.23 0.93 8.94
C THR A 168 -15.15 1.55 10.32
N ILE A 169 -15.03 2.86 10.36
CA ILE A 169 -15.06 3.67 11.58
C ILE A 169 -16.30 4.54 11.51
N THR A 170 -17.22 4.33 12.45
CA THR A 170 -18.50 5.02 12.47
C THR A 170 -18.47 6.26 13.37
N ALA A 171 -19.59 6.97 13.43
CA ALA A 171 -19.78 8.13 14.33
C ALA A 171 -19.57 7.80 15.82
N SER A 172 -19.74 6.55 16.24
CA SER A 172 -19.42 6.08 17.60
C SER A 172 -17.93 5.89 17.84
N LEU A 173 -17.11 6.00 16.79
CA LEU A 173 -15.65 5.74 16.76
C LEU A 173 -15.29 4.28 17.03
N GLU A 174 -16.24 3.37 16.83
CA GLU A 174 -15.98 1.95 16.80
C GLU A 174 -15.36 1.57 15.47
N VAL A 175 -14.29 0.77 15.53
CA VAL A 175 -13.61 0.22 14.37
C VAL A 175 -14.10 -1.21 14.17
N SER A 176 -14.79 -1.45 13.07
CA SER A 176 -15.20 -2.78 12.64
C SER A 176 -14.42 -3.18 11.39
N THR A 177 -13.91 -4.41 11.34
CA THR A 177 -13.09 -4.89 10.24
C THR A 177 -13.67 -6.17 9.67
N ARG A 178 -13.85 -6.19 8.34
CA ARG A 178 -14.19 -7.38 7.55
C ARG A 178 -13.03 -7.72 6.64
N ARG A 179 -12.55 -8.95 6.72
CA ARG A 179 -11.55 -9.46 5.78
C ARG A 179 -12.25 -9.91 4.50
N TYR A 180 -11.83 -9.38 3.36
CA TYR A 180 -12.39 -9.75 2.04
C TYR A 180 -11.48 -10.71 1.27
N TRP A 181 -10.21 -10.81 1.65
CA TRP A 181 -9.25 -11.68 0.99
C TRP A 181 -8.54 -12.60 1.98
N HIS A 182 -8.39 -13.85 1.59
CA HIS A 182 -7.63 -14.87 2.31
C HIS A 182 -6.74 -15.59 1.31
N PHE A 183 -5.60 -16.11 1.76
CA PHE A 183 -4.90 -17.09 0.95
C PHE A 183 -5.85 -18.25 0.66
N PRO A 184 -6.07 -18.58 -0.62
CA PRO A 184 -6.91 -19.71 -0.94
C PRO A 184 -6.28 -20.98 -0.39
N ASP A 185 -7.10 -21.88 0.14
CA ASP A 185 -6.64 -23.23 0.42
C ASP A 185 -6.17 -23.86 -0.91
N PRO A 186 -4.98 -24.47 -0.94
CA PRO A 186 -4.50 -25.09 -2.15
C PRO A 186 -5.51 -26.14 -2.62
N PRO A 187 -5.97 -26.07 -3.88
CA PRO A 187 -6.89 -27.05 -4.41
C PRO A 187 -6.26 -28.44 -4.31
N HIS A 188 -6.95 -29.37 -3.68
CA HIS A 188 -6.48 -30.74 -3.55
C HIS A 188 -6.34 -31.38 -4.94
N GLY A 189 -5.11 -31.60 -5.38
CA GLY A 189 -4.79 -32.36 -6.59
C GLY A 189 -4.55 -31.54 -7.86
N GLU A 190 -4.81 -30.24 -7.88
CA GLU A 190 -4.43 -29.38 -9.01
C GLU A 190 -2.95 -29.01 -8.92
N ARG A 191 -2.22 -29.26 -10.01
CA ARG A 191 -0.82 -28.83 -10.14
C ARG A 191 -0.75 -27.68 -11.12
N VAL A 192 -0.30 -26.53 -10.65
CA VAL A 192 0.05 -25.40 -11.52
C VAL A 192 1.30 -25.80 -12.31
N THR A 193 1.25 -25.65 -13.63
CA THR A 193 2.41 -25.86 -14.49
C THR A 193 3.36 -24.68 -14.46
N LEU A 194 4.61 -24.87 -14.83
CA LEU A 194 5.58 -23.77 -14.95
C LEU A 194 5.15 -22.75 -16.01
N ASP A 195 4.49 -23.18 -17.07
CA ASP A 195 4.02 -22.28 -18.14
C ASP A 195 2.88 -21.39 -17.66
N GLU A 196 1.93 -21.91 -16.88
CA GLU A 196 0.87 -21.13 -16.25
C GLU A 196 1.46 -20.11 -15.27
N LEU A 197 2.40 -20.54 -14.42
CA LEU A 197 3.08 -19.64 -13.48
C LEU A 197 3.85 -18.54 -14.23
N ALA A 198 4.60 -18.87 -15.27
CA ALA A 198 5.35 -17.92 -16.08
C ALA A 198 4.42 -16.91 -16.79
N THR A 199 3.26 -17.38 -17.26
CA THR A 199 2.25 -16.54 -17.90
C THR A 199 1.67 -15.53 -16.91
N GLU A 200 1.26 -15.99 -15.73
CA GLU A 200 0.74 -15.10 -14.69
C GLU A 200 1.79 -14.11 -14.18
N PHE A 201 3.02 -14.59 -13.97
CA PHE A 201 4.13 -13.72 -13.57
C PHE A 201 4.39 -12.63 -14.62
N SER A 202 4.42 -13.01 -15.91
CA SER A 202 4.62 -12.07 -17.01
C SER A 202 3.49 -11.04 -17.10
N ARG A 203 2.25 -11.46 -16.87
CA ARG A 203 1.08 -10.58 -16.85
C ARG A 203 1.19 -9.52 -15.75
N HIS A 204 1.59 -9.93 -14.53
CA HIS A 204 1.75 -8.99 -13.41
C HIS A 204 2.91 -8.01 -13.61
N VAL A 205 4.03 -8.47 -14.15
CA VAL A 205 5.15 -7.57 -14.52
C VAL A 205 4.71 -6.57 -15.58
N ALA A 206 3.91 -6.99 -16.57
CA ALA A 206 3.38 -6.11 -17.60
C ALA A 206 2.44 -5.03 -17.03
N TYR A 207 1.65 -5.33 -16.00
CA TYR A 207 0.83 -4.32 -15.32
C TYR A 207 1.69 -3.23 -14.70
N GLY A 208 2.72 -3.59 -13.93
CA GLY A 208 3.63 -2.62 -13.31
C GLY A 208 4.30 -1.69 -14.35
N ARG A 209 4.52 -2.19 -15.56
CA ARG A 209 5.14 -1.42 -16.65
C ARG A 209 4.23 -0.37 -17.27
N GLN A 210 2.91 -0.50 -17.14
CA GLN A 210 1.95 0.50 -17.64
C GLN A 210 1.94 1.78 -16.80
N LEU A 211 2.52 1.74 -15.58
CA LEU A 211 2.54 2.88 -14.67
C LEU A 211 3.49 4.00 -15.10
N SER A 212 4.55 3.70 -15.85
CA SER A 212 5.53 4.69 -16.28
C SER A 212 6.30 4.24 -17.51
N GLU A 213 6.66 5.21 -18.36
CA GLU A 213 7.59 5.00 -19.48
C GLU A 213 9.05 4.81 -19.01
N ARG A 214 9.36 5.24 -17.78
CA ARG A 214 10.70 5.14 -17.17
C ARG A 214 10.61 4.28 -15.94
N ILE A 215 11.32 3.16 -15.96
CA ILE A 215 11.33 2.22 -14.84
C ILE A 215 12.73 2.17 -14.24
N SER A 216 12.81 2.45 -12.93
CA SER A 216 13.99 2.16 -12.14
C SER A 216 13.77 0.83 -11.44
N MET A 217 14.71 -0.10 -11.61
CA MET A 217 14.58 -1.45 -11.08
C MET A 217 15.83 -1.84 -10.30
N PRO A 218 15.69 -2.29 -9.04
CA PRO A 218 16.82 -2.86 -8.33
C PRO A 218 17.22 -4.18 -8.98
N LEU A 219 18.53 -4.35 -9.23
CA LEU A 219 19.10 -5.59 -9.71
C LEU A 219 20.11 -6.10 -8.70
N THR A 220 19.97 -7.36 -8.31
CA THR A 220 20.89 -8.06 -7.39
C THR A 220 21.36 -9.37 -8.01
N GLY A 221 22.18 -10.11 -7.29
CA GLY A 221 22.51 -11.50 -7.62
C GLY A 221 21.36 -12.48 -7.40
N GLY A 222 20.25 -12.06 -6.74
CA GLY A 222 19.08 -12.87 -6.44
C GLY A 222 18.28 -13.30 -7.67
N PHE A 223 17.52 -14.38 -7.55
CA PHE A 223 16.68 -14.90 -8.64
C PHE A 223 15.52 -13.97 -8.98
N ASP A 224 14.89 -13.34 -7.98
CA ASP A 224 13.65 -12.57 -8.14
C ASP A 224 13.87 -11.34 -9.04
N SER A 225 14.88 -10.51 -8.74
CA SER A 225 15.19 -9.33 -9.55
C SER A 225 15.60 -9.69 -10.98
N ARG A 226 16.28 -10.83 -11.16
CA ARG A 226 16.65 -11.35 -12.48
C ARG A 226 15.45 -11.87 -13.26
N ALA A 227 14.49 -12.53 -12.60
CA ALA A 227 13.27 -13.01 -13.23
C ALA A 227 12.41 -11.83 -13.72
N VAL A 228 12.23 -10.80 -12.88
CA VAL A 228 11.53 -9.57 -13.28
C VAL A 228 12.23 -8.91 -14.46
N LEU A 229 13.57 -8.80 -14.43
CA LEU A 229 14.34 -8.23 -15.55
C LEU A 229 14.14 -9.06 -16.83
N ALA A 230 14.23 -10.38 -16.77
CA ALA A 230 14.11 -11.26 -17.93
C ALA A 230 12.77 -11.09 -18.66
N VAL A 231 11.67 -11.05 -17.89
CA VAL A 231 10.33 -10.79 -18.44
C VAL A 231 10.23 -9.37 -19.00
N SER A 232 10.84 -8.40 -18.32
CA SER A 232 10.78 -7.00 -18.72
C SER A 232 11.54 -6.69 -20.02
N LEU A 233 12.55 -7.47 -20.37
CA LEU A 233 13.36 -7.29 -21.58
C LEU A 233 12.64 -7.61 -22.90
N SER A 234 11.53 -8.30 -22.84
CA SER A 234 10.76 -8.68 -24.06
C SER A 234 10.13 -7.49 -24.78
N GLU A 235 10.26 -6.26 -24.25
CA GLU A 235 9.66 -5.05 -24.79
C GLU A 235 10.62 -3.84 -24.78
N THR A 236 10.28 -2.81 -25.55
CA THR A 236 11.12 -1.66 -25.90
C THR A 236 11.34 -0.60 -24.82
N GLN A 237 11.08 -0.88 -23.56
CA GLN A 237 11.18 0.09 -22.48
C GLN A 237 12.62 0.39 -22.03
N LYS A 238 12.84 1.63 -21.60
CA LYS A 238 14.14 2.07 -21.05
C LYS A 238 14.18 1.78 -19.54
N PHE A 239 14.97 0.79 -19.15
CA PHE A 239 15.25 0.50 -17.75
C PHE A 239 16.46 1.27 -17.24
N HIS A 240 16.36 1.75 -16.02
CA HIS A 240 17.48 2.21 -15.21
C HIS A 240 17.71 1.20 -14.09
N LEU A 241 18.72 0.36 -14.24
CA LEU A 241 19.08 -0.64 -13.24
C LEU A 241 19.95 -0.01 -12.16
N TYR A 242 19.73 -0.42 -10.91
CA TYR A 242 20.58 0.02 -9.80
C TYR A 242 20.79 -1.08 -8.77
N THR A 243 21.91 -0.99 -8.03
CA THR A 243 22.25 -1.87 -6.91
C THR A 243 22.76 -1.04 -5.75
N HIS A 244 22.23 -1.29 -4.55
CA HIS A 244 22.80 -0.78 -3.31
C HIS A 244 23.71 -1.83 -2.69
N GLY A 245 24.90 -1.42 -2.20
CA GLY A 245 25.78 -2.36 -1.51
C GLY A 245 27.18 -1.81 -1.26
N LEU A 246 27.94 -2.56 -0.49
CA LEU A 246 29.34 -2.25 -0.26
C LEU A 246 30.17 -2.51 -1.52
N PRO A 247 31.16 -1.64 -1.83
CA PRO A 247 32.03 -1.84 -2.98
C PRO A 247 32.64 -3.25 -3.02
N GLY A 248 32.47 -3.94 -4.14
CA GLY A 248 33.00 -5.29 -4.34
C GLY A 248 32.14 -6.43 -3.79
N CYS A 249 30.95 -6.18 -3.24
CA CYS A 249 30.04 -7.26 -2.84
C CYS A 249 29.56 -8.03 -4.07
N GLU A 250 29.15 -9.27 -3.84
CA GLU A 250 28.79 -10.23 -4.88
C GLU A 250 27.58 -9.76 -5.72
N ASP A 251 26.59 -9.13 -5.06
CA ASP A 251 25.42 -8.57 -5.72
C ASP A 251 25.79 -7.51 -6.75
N ILE A 252 26.68 -6.57 -6.40
CA ILE A 252 27.14 -5.52 -7.33
C ILE A 252 27.89 -6.15 -8.50
N GLN A 253 28.77 -7.11 -8.23
CA GLN A 253 29.56 -7.77 -9.28
C GLN A 253 28.67 -8.49 -10.28
N LEU A 254 27.67 -9.24 -9.77
CA LEU A 254 26.78 -10.02 -10.62
C LEU A 254 25.82 -9.11 -11.42
N ALA A 255 25.21 -8.14 -10.74
CA ALA A 255 24.33 -7.17 -11.38
C ALA A 255 25.05 -6.38 -12.49
N SER A 256 26.27 -5.91 -12.22
CA SER A 256 27.10 -5.19 -13.22
C SER A 256 27.42 -6.05 -14.44
N ARG A 257 27.76 -7.32 -14.23
CA ARG A 257 28.01 -8.29 -15.34
C ARG A 257 26.76 -8.52 -16.17
N ILE A 258 25.58 -8.66 -15.53
CA ILE A 258 24.31 -8.86 -16.23
C ILE A 258 23.98 -7.61 -17.06
N ALA A 259 24.02 -6.43 -16.44
CA ALA A 259 23.74 -5.17 -17.12
C ALA A 259 24.68 -4.94 -18.31
N GLN A 260 25.98 -5.20 -18.16
CA GLN A 260 26.96 -5.09 -19.23
C GLN A 260 26.65 -6.04 -20.40
N ARG A 261 26.31 -7.31 -20.12
CA ARG A 261 25.95 -8.28 -21.16
C ARG A 261 24.70 -7.91 -21.93
N LEU A 262 23.76 -7.22 -21.27
CA LEU A 262 22.49 -6.78 -21.86
C LEU A 262 22.57 -5.38 -22.48
N GLY A 263 23.70 -4.69 -22.37
CA GLY A 263 23.85 -3.32 -22.85
C GLY A 263 23.00 -2.28 -22.10
N LEU A 264 22.64 -2.57 -20.83
CA LEU A 264 21.78 -1.74 -20.02
C LEU A 264 22.60 -0.82 -19.10
N ARG A 265 22.03 0.36 -18.80
CA ARG A 265 22.62 1.28 -17.81
C ARG A 265 22.41 0.70 -16.40
N HIS A 266 23.49 0.75 -15.60
CA HIS A 266 23.47 0.29 -14.22
C HIS A 266 24.19 1.28 -13.31
N ALA A 267 23.56 1.68 -12.22
CA ALA A 267 24.13 2.54 -11.18
C ALA A 267 24.38 1.73 -9.91
N VAL A 268 25.43 2.09 -9.18
CA VAL A 268 25.75 1.51 -7.87
C VAL A 268 25.72 2.62 -6.85
N TYR A 269 25.03 2.40 -5.73
CA TYR A 269 24.87 3.34 -4.63
C TYR A 269 25.37 2.77 -3.31
#